data_7d52035c9a8bd65f7b245ab8c5719232
#
_entry.id   7d52035c9a8bd65f7b245ab8c5719232
#
_cell.length_a   1.000
_cell.length_b   1.000
_cell.length_c   1.000
_cell.angle_alpha   90.00
_cell.angle_beta   90.00
_cell.angle_gamma   90.00
#
_symmetry.space_group_name_H-M   'P 1'
#
loop_
_entity.id
_entity.type
_entity.pdbx_description
1 polymer ?
#
loop_
_entity_poly.entity_id
_entity_poly.type
_entity_poly.pdbx_seq_one_letter_code
_entity_poly.pdbx_strand_id
1 'polypeptide(L)'
;MALRTPKGIVVEVAPIFCRKTDTGAECAIRKDGGDDVDVTTGLPVIASVVLEPDAPGVRIFGGEGVGRVTKPGLDQPVGEAAINHVPRQMIAEALEREAENAAYTGGFAVTISIEGGEEVAKRTFNPHIGVEGGLSVLGTSGIVEPMSQQAILDTIQLEMNQVALRAGSPRRLILAPGNYGLDYLHERYPEFHAVPVVKTSNFIGDTLDMAAAARFEEVLLVGHVGKLVKVAGGIMNTHSHTADCRTELFCTHAALCGASREVCAALMNAATTCLLYTSDAA
;
A
#
# COMPACT_ATOMS: atom_id res chain seq x y z
N MET A 1 -3.20 -20.77 20.50
CA MET A 1 -2.70 -21.36 19.24
C MET A 1 -1.48 -20.59 18.82
N ALA A 2 -0.35 -21.24 18.59
CA ALA A 2 0.89 -20.58 18.16
C ALA A 2 0.94 -20.54 16.63
N LEU A 3 1.22 -19.36 16.08
CA LEU A 3 1.36 -19.13 14.65
C LEU A 3 2.74 -18.56 14.37
N ARG A 4 3.45 -19.08 13.36
CA ARG A 4 4.70 -18.50 12.88
C ARG A 4 4.40 -17.56 11.71
N THR A 5 4.83 -16.30 11.86
CA THR A 5 4.67 -15.29 10.81
C THR A 5 5.69 -15.49 9.68
N PRO A 6 5.51 -14.89 8.48
CA PRO A 6 6.49 -14.91 7.41
C PRO A 6 7.88 -14.40 7.81
N LYS A 7 7.95 -13.47 8.77
CA LYS A 7 9.22 -12.99 9.36
C LYS A 7 9.82 -13.94 10.42
N GLY A 8 9.22 -15.12 10.66
CA GLY A 8 9.68 -16.12 11.60
C GLY A 8 9.33 -15.87 13.08
N ILE A 9 8.59 -14.81 13.37
CA ILE A 9 8.12 -14.48 14.72
C ILE A 9 6.97 -15.42 15.10
N VAL A 10 7.01 -15.99 16.29
CA VAL A 10 5.91 -16.81 16.81
C VAL A 10 4.99 -15.93 17.65
N VAL A 11 3.72 -15.91 17.29
CA VAL A 11 2.67 -15.19 18.01
C VAL A 11 1.61 -16.17 18.51
N GLU A 12 1.06 -15.89 19.69
CA GLU A 12 -0.08 -16.65 20.22
C GLU A 12 -1.38 -15.91 19.91
N VAL A 13 -2.30 -16.61 19.27
CA VAL A 13 -3.65 -16.09 18.99
C VAL A 13 -4.71 -16.94 19.67
N ALA A 14 -5.70 -16.27 20.26
CA ALA A 14 -6.87 -16.91 20.84
C ALA A 14 -8.00 -16.97 19.81
N PRO A 15 -8.53 -18.17 19.47
CA PRO A 15 -9.67 -18.25 18.59
C PRO A 15 -10.94 -17.73 19.28
N ILE A 16 -11.84 -17.11 18.51
CA ILE A 16 -13.20 -16.76 18.96
C ILE A 16 -13.97 -18.08 19.18
N PHE A 17 -13.84 -18.97 18.20
CA PHE A 17 -14.35 -20.34 18.28
C PHE A 17 -13.52 -21.27 17.38
N CYS A 18 -13.54 -22.55 17.70
CA CYS A 18 -13.15 -23.64 16.81
C CYS A 18 -14.17 -24.77 16.97
N ARG A 19 -14.76 -25.23 15.88
CA ARG A 19 -15.77 -26.27 15.89
C ARG A 19 -15.56 -27.27 14.77
N LYS A 20 -15.92 -28.52 15.02
CA LYS A 20 -16.00 -29.53 13.96
C LYS A 20 -17.30 -29.34 13.19
N THR A 21 -17.26 -29.61 11.90
CA THR A 21 -18.41 -29.71 11.00
C THR A 21 -18.52 -31.16 10.51
N ASP A 22 -19.57 -31.47 9.78
CA ASP A 22 -19.76 -32.84 9.25
C ASP A 22 -18.65 -33.25 8.25
N THR A 23 -18.05 -32.29 7.59
CA THR A 23 -17.05 -32.51 6.52
C THR A 23 -15.66 -31.98 6.85
N GLY A 24 -15.46 -31.38 8.03
CA GLY A 24 -14.18 -30.77 8.38
C GLY A 24 -14.20 -29.97 9.66
N ALA A 25 -13.73 -28.73 9.62
CA ALA A 25 -13.69 -27.85 10.78
C ALA A 25 -13.80 -26.37 10.37
N GLU A 26 -14.25 -25.56 11.32
CA GLU A 26 -14.32 -24.11 11.17
C GLU A 26 -13.71 -23.44 12.41
N CYS A 27 -12.91 -22.41 12.18
CA CYS A 27 -12.25 -21.66 13.24
C CYS A 27 -12.30 -20.18 12.92
N ALA A 28 -12.50 -19.34 13.92
CA ALA A 28 -12.49 -17.89 13.77
C ALA A 28 -11.51 -17.23 14.72
N ILE A 29 -10.82 -16.22 14.23
CA ILE A 29 -9.98 -15.33 15.03
C ILE A 29 -10.43 -13.88 14.83
N ARG A 30 -10.18 -13.04 15.82
CA ARG A 30 -10.39 -11.61 15.71
C ARG A 30 -9.12 -10.95 15.13
N LYS A 31 -9.28 -10.13 14.10
CA LYS A 31 -8.13 -9.35 13.59
C LYS A 31 -7.65 -8.41 14.70
N ASP A 32 -6.39 -8.51 15.05
CA ASP A 32 -5.71 -7.59 15.94
C ASP A 32 -4.92 -6.59 15.11
N GLY A 33 -5.27 -5.31 15.19
CA GLY A 33 -4.58 -4.22 14.51
C GLY A 33 -3.52 -3.55 15.39
N GLY A 34 -3.29 -4.05 16.62
CA GLY A 34 -2.40 -3.38 17.57
C GLY A 34 -2.83 -1.94 17.83
N ASP A 35 -1.87 -1.03 17.82
CA ASP A 35 -2.11 0.41 18.01
C ASP A 35 -2.58 1.13 16.72
N ASP A 36 -2.78 0.38 15.63
CA ASP A 36 -3.26 0.96 14.38
C ASP A 36 -4.78 1.20 14.41
N VAL A 37 -5.19 2.43 14.07
CA VAL A 37 -6.60 2.82 13.93
C VAL A 37 -7.11 2.35 12.55
N ASP A 38 -6.88 1.09 12.21
CA ASP A 38 -7.39 0.48 10.98
C ASP A 38 -8.88 0.11 11.14
N VAL A 39 -9.69 0.52 10.18
CA VAL A 39 -11.14 0.23 10.15
C VAL A 39 -11.45 -1.28 10.12
N THR A 40 -10.48 -2.12 9.81
CA THR A 40 -10.61 -3.59 9.78
C THR A 40 -10.26 -4.26 11.12
N THR A 41 -9.76 -3.49 12.10
CA THR A 41 -9.44 -4.00 13.44
C THR A 41 -10.69 -4.55 14.12
N GLY A 42 -10.56 -5.72 14.73
CA GLY A 42 -11.64 -6.39 15.46
C GLY A 42 -12.58 -7.23 14.60
N LEU A 43 -12.49 -7.22 13.28
CA LEU A 43 -13.30 -8.06 12.41
C LEU A 43 -12.99 -9.56 12.65
N PRO A 44 -14.02 -10.40 12.71
CA PRO A 44 -13.84 -11.85 12.72
C PRO A 44 -13.35 -12.35 11.36
N VAL A 45 -12.24 -13.07 11.35
CA VAL A 45 -11.72 -13.79 10.18
C VAL A 45 -11.96 -15.27 10.42
N ILE A 46 -12.71 -15.89 9.53
CA ILE A 46 -13.21 -17.27 9.64
C ILE A 46 -12.50 -18.10 8.56
N ALA A 47 -11.92 -19.22 8.97
CA ALA A 47 -11.42 -20.26 8.09
C ALA A 47 -12.30 -21.50 8.22
N SER A 48 -12.93 -21.90 7.12
CA SER A 48 -13.68 -23.14 7.00
C SER A 48 -12.88 -24.12 6.16
N VAL A 49 -12.55 -25.28 6.72
CA VAL A 49 -11.72 -26.32 6.08
C VAL A 49 -12.56 -27.55 5.88
N VAL A 50 -12.67 -28.02 4.65
CA VAL A 50 -13.34 -29.27 4.27
C VAL A 50 -12.28 -30.27 3.82
N LEU A 51 -12.41 -31.51 4.29
CA LEU A 51 -11.54 -32.61 3.87
C LEU A 51 -11.94 -33.11 2.48
N GLU A 52 -10.97 -33.31 1.61
CA GLU A 52 -11.13 -33.82 0.25
C GLU A 52 -10.30 -35.10 0.05
N PRO A 53 -10.81 -36.28 0.45
CA PRO A 53 -10.03 -37.51 0.42
C PRO A 53 -9.53 -37.91 -0.96
N ASP A 54 -10.28 -37.57 -2.01
CA ASP A 54 -10.03 -37.98 -3.39
C ASP A 54 -9.27 -36.93 -4.24
N ALA A 55 -9.00 -35.74 -3.67
CA ALA A 55 -8.37 -34.63 -4.39
C ALA A 55 -7.17 -34.08 -3.58
N PRO A 56 -5.94 -34.55 -3.82
CA PRO A 56 -4.77 -34.11 -3.05
C PRO A 56 -4.46 -32.63 -3.27
N GLY A 57 -3.85 -32.01 -2.24
CA GLY A 57 -3.44 -30.61 -2.26
C GLY A 57 -4.40 -29.67 -1.52
N VAL A 58 -4.08 -28.39 -1.49
CA VAL A 58 -4.83 -27.35 -0.79
C VAL A 58 -5.43 -26.36 -1.78
N ARG A 59 -6.74 -26.26 -1.81
CA ARG A 59 -7.47 -25.27 -2.61
C ARG A 59 -8.03 -24.18 -1.70
N ILE A 60 -7.81 -22.91 -2.04
CA ILE A 60 -8.15 -21.76 -1.18
C ILE A 60 -9.13 -20.85 -1.92
N PHE A 61 -10.25 -20.57 -1.29
CA PHE A 61 -11.36 -19.77 -1.79
C PHE A 61 -11.62 -18.55 -0.90
N GLY A 62 -12.13 -17.49 -1.48
CA GLY A 62 -12.70 -16.36 -0.75
C GLY A 62 -14.20 -16.57 -0.57
N GLY A 63 -14.65 -16.49 0.67
CA GLY A 63 -16.04 -16.46 1.08
C GLY A 63 -16.57 -15.05 1.28
N GLU A 64 -17.61 -14.92 2.09
CA GLU A 64 -18.23 -13.64 2.43
C GLU A 64 -17.20 -12.64 2.98
N GLY A 65 -17.26 -11.38 2.54
CA GLY A 65 -16.40 -10.31 3.00
C GLY A 65 -14.95 -10.35 2.49
N VAL A 66 -14.56 -11.38 1.73
CA VAL A 66 -13.30 -11.41 0.98
C VAL A 66 -13.55 -10.92 -0.43
N GLY A 67 -12.82 -9.89 -0.85
CA GLY A 67 -12.98 -9.26 -2.15
C GLY A 67 -12.49 -10.13 -3.31
N ARG A 68 -12.95 -9.77 -4.52
CA ARG A 68 -12.48 -10.34 -5.79
C ARG A 68 -11.67 -9.32 -6.56
N VAL A 69 -10.66 -9.80 -7.23
CA VAL A 69 -9.83 -9.00 -8.14
C VAL A 69 -10.64 -8.65 -9.39
N THR A 70 -10.80 -7.35 -9.68
CA THR A 70 -11.54 -6.85 -10.86
C THR A 70 -10.63 -6.14 -11.87
N LYS A 71 -9.41 -5.77 -11.47
CA LYS A 71 -8.43 -5.10 -12.34
C LYS A 71 -7.12 -5.88 -12.42
N PRO A 72 -6.45 -5.89 -13.57
CA PRO A 72 -5.14 -6.53 -13.70
C PRO A 72 -4.06 -5.74 -12.91
N GLY A 73 -2.95 -6.41 -12.59
CA GLY A 73 -1.81 -5.81 -11.89
C GLY A 73 -1.77 -6.09 -10.39
N LEU A 74 -2.76 -6.80 -9.85
CA LEU A 74 -2.75 -7.34 -8.50
C LEU A 74 -2.01 -8.68 -8.44
N ASP A 75 -1.71 -9.16 -7.23
CA ASP A 75 -1.04 -10.45 -6.99
C ASP A 75 -1.85 -11.63 -7.58
N GLN A 76 -3.17 -11.59 -7.48
CA GLN A 76 -4.04 -12.61 -8.02
C GLN A 76 -4.65 -12.20 -9.37
N PRO A 77 -4.94 -13.16 -10.26
CA PRO A 77 -5.62 -12.90 -11.52
C PRO A 77 -7.02 -12.29 -11.34
N VAL A 78 -7.49 -11.57 -12.37
CA VAL A 78 -8.86 -11.05 -12.40
C VAL A 78 -9.88 -12.20 -12.27
N GLY A 79 -10.86 -12.02 -11.39
CA GLY A 79 -11.89 -13.01 -11.04
C GLY A 79 -11.56 -13.85 -9.81
N GLU A 80 -10.30 -13.91 -9.40
CA GLU A 80 -9.88 -14.66 -8.21
C GLU A 80 -10.15 -13.91 -6.92
N ALA A 81 -10.20 -14.66 -5.81
CA ALA A 81 -10.28 -14.08 -4.48
C ALA A 81 -9.01 -13.26 -4.16
N ALA A 82 -9.17 -12.09 -3.60
CA ALA A 82 -8.09 -11.18 -3.23
C ALA A 82 -7.32 -11.68 -1.99
N ILE A 83 -6.82 -12.91 -2.06
CA ILE A 83 -5.94 -13.53 -1.06
C ILE A 83 -4.58 -13.72 -1.73
N ASN A 84 -3.59 -12.94 -1.30
CA ASN A 84 -2.27 -12.92 -1.91
C ASN A 84 -1.52 -14.24 -1.75
N HIS A 85 -0.41 -14.43 -2.49
CA HIS A 85 0.36 -15.68 -2.50
C HIS A 85 0.91 -16.05 -1.12
N VAL A 86 1.40 -15.06 -0.33
CA VAL A 86 1.97 -15.32 1.00
C VAL A 86 0.95 -15.96 1.97
N PRO A 87 -0.25 -15.37 2.21
CA PRO A 87 -1.26 -16.04 3.04
C PRO A 87 -1.72 -17.38 2.45
N ARG A 88 -1.82 -17.53 1.12
CA ARG A 88 -2.13 -18.83 0.50
C ARG A 88 -1.07 -19.88 0.84
N GLN A 89 0.20 -19.53 0.72
CA GLN A 89 1.31 -20.40 1.07
C GLN A 89 1.28 -20.78 2.57
N MET A 90 1.11 -19.80 3.47
CA MET A 90 1.03 -20.07 4.91
C MET A 90 -0.10 -21.02 5.29
N ILE A 91 -1.28 -20.87 4.64
CA ILE A 91 -2.43 -21.75 4.86
C ILE A 91 -2.11 -23.16 4.36
N ALA A 92 -1.52 -23.30 3.17
CA ALA A 92 -1.15 -24.58 2.60
C ALA A 92 -0.13 -25.31 3.48
N GLU A 93 0.98 -24.65 3.84
CA GLU A 93 2.03 -25.21 4.70
C GLU A 93 1.50 -25.65 6.08
N ALA A 94 0.57 -24.86 6.65
CA ALA A 94 -0.04 -25.21 7.93
C ALA A 94 -0.90 -26.48 7.83
N LEU A 95 -1.70 -26.63 6.77
CA LEU A 95 -2.53 -27.81 6.56
C LEU A 95 -1.72 -29.05 6.16
N GLU A 96 -0.71 -28.89 5.33
CA GLU A 96 0.19 -29.98 4.94
C GLU A 96 0.92 -30.56 6.17
N ARG A 97 1.42 -29.69 7.06
CA ARG A 97 2.03 -30.13 8.32
C ARG A 97 1.04 -30.89 9.21
N GLU A 98 -0.20 -30.43 9.32
CA GLU A 98 -1.21 -31.14 10.13
C GLU A 98 -1.67 -32.44 9.45
N ALA A 99 -1.70 -32.50 8.11
CA ALA A 99 -1.93 -33.71 7.36
C ALA A 99 -0.84 -34.76 7.62
N GLU A 100 0.42 -34.36 7.59
CA GLU A 100 1.55 -35.23 7.94
C GLU A 100 1.44 -35.78 9.37
N ASN A 101 1.14 -34.92 10.35
CA ASN A 101 0.93 -35.29 11.75
C ASN A 101 -0.21 -36.31 11.93
N ALA A 102 -1.26 -36.17 11.10
CA ALA A 102 -2.45 -37.05 11.15
C ALA A 102 -2.37 -38.25 10.21
N ALA A 103 -1.26 -38.42 9.45
CA ALA A 103 -1.11 -39.39 8.38
C ALA A 103 -2.28 -39.36 7.35
N TYR A 104 -2.80 -38.15 7.09
CA TYR A 104 -3.84 -37.89 6.12
C TYR A 104 -3.24 -37.64 4.74
N THR A 105 -3.70 -38.35 3.72
CA THR A 105 -3.17 -38.29 2.34
C THR A 105 -4.09 -37.59 1.35
N GLY A 106 -5.29 -37.20 1.76
CA GLY A 106 -6.22 -36.39 0.96
C GLY A 106 -5.85 -34.93 0.93
N GLY A 107 -6.68 -34.12 0.30
CA GLY A 107 -6.52 -32.68 0.25
C GLY A 107 -7.52 -31.89 1.08
N PHE A 108 -7.48 -30.58 0.88
CA PHE A 108 -8.31 -29.64 1.65
C PHE A 108 -8.91 -28.58 0.72
N ALA A 109 -10.18 -28.26 0.95
CA ALA A 109 -10.81 -27.04 0.46
C ALA A 109 -10.96 -26.05 1.62
N VAL A 110 -10.32 -24.88 1.48
CA VAL A 110 -10.31 -23.84 2.51
C VAL A 110 -11.09 -22.63 2.01
N THR A 111 -12.06 -22.17 2.78
CA THR A 111 -12.75 -20.92 2.51
C THR A 111 -12.43 -19.91 3.62
N ILE A 112 -11.91 -18.75 3.22
CA ILE A 112 -11.64 -17.62 4.14
C ILE A 112 -12.78 -16.63 4.01
N SER A 113 -13.42 -16.28 5.12
CA SER A 113 -14.47 -15.27 5.20
C SER A 113 -14.12 -14.20 6.23
N ILE A 114 -14.63 -12.99 6.03
CA ILE A 114 -14.43 -11.86 6.94
C ILE A 114 -15.79 -11.26 7.25
N GLU A 115 -16.31 -11.53 8.42
CA GLU A 115 -17.64 -11.04 8.83
C GLU A 115 -17.66 -9.50 8.84
N GLY A 116 -18.63 -8.90 8.11
CA GLY A 116 -18.70 -7.44 7.92
C GLY A 116 -17.67 -6.86 6.94
N GLY A 117 -16.84 -7.69 6.31
CA GLY A 117 -15.76 -7.26 5.42
C GLY A 117 -16.24 -6.49 4.20
N GLU A 118 -17.41 -6.80 3.65
CA GLU A 118 -17.98 -6.09 2.49
C GLU A 118 -18.28 -4.62 2.79
N GLU A 119 -18.91 -4.34 3.94
CA GLU A 119 -19.23 -2.97 4.33
C GLU A 119 -17.97 -2.16 4.69
N VAL A 120 -17.04 -2.79 5.38
CA VAL A 120 -15.78 -2.14 5.75
C VAL A 120 -14.92 -1.87 4.53
N ALA A 121 -14.92 -2.74 3.52
CA ALA A 121 -14.16 -2.56 2.29
C ALA A 121 -14.49 -1.25 1.56
N LYS A 122 -15.73 -0.78 1.62
CA LYS A 122 -16.17 0.50 1.03
C LYS A 122 -15.43 1.71 1.61
N ARG A 123 -14.88 1.58 2.81
CA ARG A 123 -14.13 2.62 3.53
C ARG A 123 -12.61 2.46 3.42
N THR A 124 -12.17 1.46 2.67
CA THR A 124 -10.75 1.16 2.43
C THR A 124 -10.31 1.58 1.02
N PHE A 125 -9.05 1.42 0.73
CA PHE A 125 -8.51 1.68 -0.60
C PHE A 125 -8.81 0.55 -1.62
N ASN A 126 -9.33 -0.58 -1.18
CA ASN A 126 -9.59 -1.77 -2.00
C ASN A 126 -10.38 -1.50 -3.31
N PRO A 127 -11.49 -0.76 -3.30
CA PRO A 127 -12.22 -0.48 -4.55
C PRO A 127 -11.39 0.31 -5.57
N HIS A 128 -10.51 1.19 -5.13
CA HIS A 128 -9.66 2.00 -6.00
C HIS A 128 -8.63 1.14 -6.74
N ILE A 129 -8.06 0.14 -6.06
CA ILE A 129 -7.07 -0.77 -6.66
C ILE A 129 -7.69 -1.92 -7.44
N GLY A 130 -9.01 -2.07 -7.42
CA GLY A 130 -9.71 -3.13 -8.15
C GLY A 130 -9.90 -4.40 -7.34
N VAL A 131 -10.21 -4.25 -6.06
CA VAL A 131 -10.73 -5.32 -5.20
C VAL A 131 -12.15 -4.94 -4.80
N GLU A 132 -13.14 -5.71 -5.22
CA GLU A 132 -14.56 -5.44 -5.01
C GLU A 132 -15.24 -6.56 -4.23
N GLY A 133 -16.34 -6.21 -3.53
CA GLY A 133 -17.16 -7.15 -2.77
C GLY A 133 -16.59 -7.57 -1.42
N GLY A 134 -15.44 -7.00 -1.00
CA GLY A 134 -14.84 -7.34 0.30
C GLY A 134 -13.43 -6.81 0.47
N LEU A 135 -12.76 -7.32 1.50
CA LEU A 135 -11.39 -6.97 1.86
C LEU A 135 -10.37 -7.88 1.17
N SER A 136 -9.15 -7.38 0.97
CA SER A 136 -8.00 -8.18 0.56
C SER A 136 -7.27 -8.78 1.76
N VAL A 137 -6.68 -9.96 1.57
CA VAL A 137 -5.82 -10.65 2.54
C VAL A 137 -4.38 -10.58 2.04
N LEU A 138 -3.58 -9.69 2.59
CA LEU A 138 -2.25 -9.35 2.08
C LEU A 138 -1.12 -10.20 2.70
N GLY A 139 -0.97 -10.19 4.02
CA GLY A 139 -0.11 -11.08 4.79
C GLY A 139 1.40 -10.97 4.58
N THR A 140 1.91 -9.84 4.10
CA THR A 140 3.34 -9.67 3.77
C THR A 140 4.29 -9.84 4.96
N SER A 141 3.94 -9.33 6.14
CA SER A 141 4.74 -9.47 7.35
C SER A 141 4.11 -10.38 8.42
N GLY A 142 2.79 -10.59 8.33
CA GLY A 142 1.99 -11.27 9.34
C GLY A 142 1.83 -10.49 10.65
N ILE A 143 2.42 -9.29 10.74
CA ILE A 143 2.28 -8.35 11.85
C ILE A 143 1.87 -7.01 11.26
N VAL A 144 0.86 -6.38 11.84
CA VAL A 144 0.44 -5.03 11.46
C VAL A 144 1.49 -4.05 11.99
N GLU A 145 2.13 -3.33 11.08
CA GLU A 145 3.02 -2.22 11.40
C GLU A 145 2.31 -0.93 11.01
N PRO A 146 1.76 -0.16 11.98
CA PRO A 146 1.02 1.06 11.71
C PRO A 146 1.85 2.04 10.87
N MET A 147 1.25 2.62 9.83
CA MET A 147 1.89 3.57 8.91
C MET A 147 3.23 3.07 8.33
N SER A 148 3.34 1.78 8.09
CA SER A 148 4.53 1.16 7.49
C SER A 148 4.91 1.86 6.19
N GLN A 149 6.15 2.35 6.10
CA GLN A 149 6.69 2.93 4.87
C GLN A 149 6.63 1.95 3.72
N GLN A 150 6.84 0.66 3.99
CA GLN A 150 6.75 -0.40 3.00
C GLN A 150 5.34 -0.55 2.44
N ALA A 151 4.30 -0.46 3.26
CA ALA A 151 2.92 -0.54 2.79
C ALA A 151 2.56 0.63 1.83
N ILE A 152 3.10 1.82 2.09
CA ILE A 152 2.93 2.97 1.19
C ILE A 152 3.67 2.72 -0.13
N LEU A 153 4.91 2.23 -0.08
CA LEU A 153 5.69 1.89 -1.27
C LEU A 153 5.04 0.78 -2.10
N ASP A 154 4.54 -0.26 -1.45
CA ASP A 154 3.81 -1.35 -2.11
C ASP A 154 2.54 -0.84 -2.82
N THR A 155 1.82 0.11 -2.20
CA THR A 155 0.65 0.76 -2.81
C THR A 155 1.06 1.59 -4.03
N ILE A 156 2.13 2.39 -3.93
CA ILE A 156 2.66 3.17 -5.04
C ILE A 156 3.08 2.25 -6.20
N GLN A 157 3.78 1.17 -5.91
CA GLN A 157 4.21 0.18 -6.90
C GLN A 157 3.02 -0.46 -7.61
N LEU A 158 1.97 -0.77 -6.86
CA LEU A 158 0.74 -1.33 -7.41
C LEU A 158 0.04 -0.36 -8.36
N GLU A 159 -0.15 0.91 -7.94
CA GLU A 159 -0.70 1.96 -8.80
C GLU A 159 0.14 2.16 -10.05
N MET A 160 1.47 2.19 -9.90
CA MET A 160 2.42 2.31 -11.01
C MET A 160 2.24 1.19 -12.03
N ASN A 161 2.14 -0.05 -11.58
CA ASN A 161 1.94 -1.21 -12.44
C ASN A 161 0.60 -1.12 -13.18
N GLN A 162 -0.47 -0.74 -12.51
CA GLN A 162 -1.79 -0.57 -13.13
C GLN A 162 -1.80 0.53 -14.19
N VAL A 163 -1.13 1.64 -13.93
CA VAL A 163 -0.99 2.74 -14.88
C VAL A 163 -0.16 2.29 -16.08
N ALA A 164 0.96 1.58 -15.85
CA ALA A 164 1.82 1.09 -16.91
C ALA A 164 1.12 0.10 -17.86
N LEU A 165 0.21 -0.73 -17.34
CA LEU A 165 -0.59 -1.65 -18.15
C LEU A 165 -1.59 -0.95 -19.09
N ARG A 166 -2.02 0.26 -18.75
CA ARG A 166 -3.00 1.06 -19.51
C ARG A 166 -2.35 2.15 -20.36
N ALA A 167 -1.07 2.44 -20.11
CA ALA A 167 -0.37 3.54 -20.77
C ALA A 167 -0.24 3.28 -22.27
N GLY A 168 -0.61 4.29 -23.07
CA GLY A 168 -0.36 4.34 -24.51
C GLY A 168 1.10 4.66 -24.85
N SER A 169 1.37 5.02 -26.10
CA SER A 169 2.66 5.54 -26.54
C SER A 169 2.49 7.00 -27.00
N PRO A 170 3.31 7.95 -26.56
CA PRO A 170 4.36 7.80 -25.55
C PRO A 170 3.79 7.53 -24.14
N ARG A 171 4.57 6.80 -23.34
CA ARG A 171 4.19 6.52 -21.94
C ARG A 171 4.45 7.72 -21.07
N ARG A 172 3.39 8.45 -20.74
CA ARG A 172 3.42 9.67 -19.92
C ARG A 172 2.88 9.42 -18.53
N LEU A 173 3.46 10.09 -17.54
CA LEU A 173 3.07 9.95 -16.13
C LEU A 173 3.22 11.28 -15.40
N ILE A 174 2.25 11.58 -14.54
CA ILE A 174 2.36 12.64 -13.54
C ILE A 174 2.66 12.01 -12.19
N LEU A 175 3.70 12.48 -11.52
CA LEU A 175 4.02 12.17 -10.14
C LEU A 175 3.68 13.35 -9.24
N ALA A 176 2.89 13.12 -8.19
CA ALA A 176 2.46 14.17 -7.28
C ALA A 176 2.63 13.75 -5.81
N PRO A 177 3.42 14.47 -4.99
CA PRO A 177 3.54 14.21 -3.55
C PRO A 177 2.26 14.47 -2.74
N GLY A 178 1.31 15.18 -3.31
CA GLY A 178 0.04 15.54 -2.66
C GLY A 178 -0.89 16.22 -3.65
N ASN A 179 -2.03 16.71 -3.16
CA ASN A 179 -3.09 17.24 -4.03
C ASN A 179 -2.80 18.66 -4.55
N TYR A 180 -2.19 19.54 -3.74
CA TYR A 180 -2.03 20.96 -4.10
C TYR A 180 -1.40 21.22 -5.48
N GLY A 181 -0.31 20.50 -5.78
CA GLY A 181 0.33 20.64 -7.09
C GLY A 181 -0.53 20.10 -8.22
N LEU A 182 -1.23 19.00 -7.97
CA LEU A 182 -2.11 18.36 -8.93
C LEU A 182 -3.35 19.21 -9.22
N ASP A 183 -3.98 19.77 -8.19
CA ASP A 183 -5.14 20.64 -8.32
C ASP A 183 -4.77 21.90 -9.14
N TYR A 184 -3.63 22.52 -8.82
CA TYR A 184 -3.09 23.64 -9.59
C TYR A 184 -2.82 23.28 -11.07
N LEU A 185 -2.19 22.11 -11.31
CA LEU A 185 -1.90 21.65 -12.66
C LEU A 185 -3.19 21.47 -13.46
N HIS A 186 -4.17 20.80 -12.90
CA HIS A 186 -5.45 20.56 -13.58
C HIS A 186 -6.27 21.82 -13.80
N GLU A 187 -6.25 22.76 -12.86
CA GLU A 187 -6.94 24.04 -13.02
C GLU A 187 -6.35 24.90 -14.15
N ARG A 188 -5.00 24.93 -14.25
CA ARG A 188 -4.29 25.82 -15.17
C ARG A 188 -3.98 25.20 -16.52
N TYR A 189 -3.86 23.87 -16.57
CA TYR A 189 -3.41 23.11 -17.72
C TYR A 189 -4.32 21.91 -17.99
N PRO A 190 -5.54 22.12 -18.53
CA PRO A 190 -6.53 21.07 -18.72
C PRO A 190 -6.05 19.89 -19.59
N GLU A 191 -5.05 20.09 -20.45
CA GLU A 191 -4.44 19.07 -21.29
C GLU A 191 -3.81 17.93 -20.49
N PHE A 192 -3.46 18.16 -19.23
CA PHE A 192 -2.90 17.13 -18.35
C PHE A 192 -3.94 16.24 -17.68
N HIS A 193 -5.25 16.53 -17.79
CA HIS A 193 -6.30 15.68 -17.23
C HIS A 193 -6.30 14.25 -17.79
N ALA A 194 -5.86 14.07 -19.03
CA ALA A 194 -5.76 12.75 -19.67
C ALA A 194 -4.49 11.97 -19.31
N VAL A 195 -3.51 12.61 -18.66
CA VAL A 195 -2.26 11.97 -18.27
C VAL A 195 -2.47 11.25 -16.93
N PRO A 196 -2.15 9.97 -16.83
CA PRO A 196 -2.30 9.24 -15.57
C PRO A 196 -1.41 9.81 -14.46
N VAL A 197 -1.92 9.71 -13.24
CA VAL A 197 -1.27 10.24 -12.04
C VAL A 197 -0.95 9.10 -11.08
N VAL A 198 0.25 9.13 -10.48
CA VAL A 198 0.60 8.31 -9.32
C VAL A 198 1.03 9.23 -8.18
N LYS A 199 0.45 9.02 -6.99
CA LYS A 199 0.79 9.80 -5.80
C LYS A 199 2.04 9.21 -5.13
N THR A 200 3.07 10.03 -4.98
CA THR A 200 4.37 9.60 -4.43
C THR A 200 4.44 9.68 -2.91
N SER A 201 3.51 10.37 -2.23
CA SER A 201 3.66 10.75 -0.83
C SER A 201 5.01 11.47 -0.61
N ASN A 202 5.85 10.97 0.29
CA ASN A 202 7.18 11.50 0.54
C ASN A 202 8.29 10.72 -0.21
N PHE A 203 7.96 9.60 -0.87
CA PHE A 203 8.89 8.66 -1.49
C PHE A 203 9.17 8.99 -2.96
N ILE A 204 9.66 10.20 -3.21
CA ILE A 204 9.86 10.70 -4.59
C ILE A 204 10.93 9.88 -5.31
N GLY A 205 12.05 9.57 -4.64
CA GLY A 205 13.12 8.76 -5.22
C GLY A 205 12.65 7.37 -5.63
N ASP A 206 12.10 6.62 -4.67
CA ASP A 206 11.58 5.28 -4.92
C ASP A 206 10.55 5.26 -6.06
N THR A 207 9.67 6.29 -6.11
CA THR A 207 8.64 6.37 -7.14
C THR A 207 9.24 6.69 -8.52
N LEU A 208 10.29 7.50 -8.59
CA LEU A 208 11.01 7.74 -9.85
C LEU A 208 11.70 6.48 -10.35
N ASP A 209 12.30 5.70 -9.46
CA ASP A 209 12.91 4.41 -9.80
C ASP A 209 11.85 3.42 -10.31
N MET A 210 10.68 3.36 -9.66
CA MET A 210 9.54 2.56 -10.12
C MET A 210 9.06 3.00 -11.52
N ALA A 211 8.98 4.31 -11.77
CA ALA A 211 8.58 4.84 -13.07
C ALA A 211 9.58 4.48 -14.17
N ALA A 212 10.89 4.57 -13.87
CA ALA A 212 11.94 4.15 -14.77
C ALA A 212 11.90 2.66 -15.07
N ALA A 213 11.72 1.81 -14.05
CA ALA A 213 11.55 0.36 -14.19
C ALA A 213 10.31 -0.01 -15.03
N ALA A 214 9.22 0.75 -14.87
CA ALA A 214 7.99 0.61 -15.66
C ALA A 214 8.09 1.21 -17.08
N ARG A 215 9.25 1.76 -17.44
CA ARG A 215 9.57 2.33 -18.76
C ARG A 215 8.64 3.48 -19.18
N PHE A 216 8.35 4.40 -18.25
CA PHE A 216 7.74 5.67 -18.64
C PHE A 216 8.76 6.56 -19.34
N GLU A 217 8.36 7.16 -20.47
CA GLU A 217 9.21 7.96 -21.35
C GLU A 217 9.22 9.43 -20.91
N GLU A 218 8.09 9.90 -20.42
CA GLU A 218 7.92 11.28 -19.96
C GLU A 218 7.30 11.26 -18.54
N VAL A 219 7.97 11.91 -17.59
CA VAL A 219 7.51 12.03 -16.21
C VAL A 219 7.47 13.49 -15.81
N LEU A 220 6.29 13.98 -15.43
CA LEU A 220 6.09 15.30 -14.86
C LEU A 220 5.96 15.17 -13.33
N LEU A 221 6.96 15.68 -12.59
CA LEU A 221 6.86 15.82 -11.15
C LEU A 221 6.23 17.17 -10.80
N VAL A 222 5.06 17.17 -10.18
CA VAL A 222 4.32 18.37 -9.78
C VAL A 222 4.02 18.36 -8.30
N GLY A 223 4.32 19.46 -7.62
CA GLY A 223 4.10 19.53 -6.18
C GLY A 223 4.38 20.91 -5.60
N HIS A 224 4.08 21.06 -4.30
CA HIS A 224 4.38 22.27 -3.58
C HIS A 224 5.89 22.46 -3.43
N VAL A 225 6.37 23.67 -3.62
CA VAL A 225 7.79 24.01 -3.58
C VAL A 225 8.46 23.60 -2.25
N GLY A 226 7.74 23.64 -1.12
CA GLY A 226 8.26 23.19 0.18
C GLY A 226 8.67 21.70 0.23
N LYS A 227 8.18 20.86 -0.70
CA LYS A 227 8.69 19.50 -0.91
C LYS A 227 9.72 19.46 -2.04
N LEU A 228 9.47 20.15 -3.16
CA LEU A 228 10.33 20.08 -4.33
C LEU A 228 11.70 20.71 -4.10
N VAL A 229 11.81 21.73 -3.25
CA VAL A 229 13.12 22.29 -2.87
C VAL A 229 14.03 21.26 -2.21
N LYS A 230 13.49 20.33 -1.43
CA LYS A 230 14.27 19.22 -0.86
C LYS A 230 14.83 18.31 -1.93
N VAL A 231 14.02 18.00 -2.96
CA VAL A 231 14.46 17.20 -4.11
C VAL A 231 15.60 17.90 -4.87
N ALA A 232 15.52 19.23 -5.02
CA ALA A 232 16.62 20.04 -5.60
C ALA A 232 17.93 19.92 -4.79
N GLY A 233 17.83 19.66 -3.48
CA GLY A 233 18.97 19.37 -2.61
C GLY A 233 19.38 17.91 -2.56
N GLY A 234 18.80 17.04 -3.39
CA GLY A 234 19.09 15.59 -3.41
C GLY A 234 18.36 14.78 -2.33
N ILE A 235 17.41 15.39 -1.60
CA ILE A 235 16.62 14.70 -0.56
C ILE A 235 15.42 14.04 -1.22
N MET A 236 15.54 12.76 -1.54
CA MET A 236 14.55 12.00 -2.32
C MET A 236 13.39 11.46 -1.48
N ASN A 237 13.54 11.32 -0.17
CA ASN A 237 12.44 11.15 0.77
C ASN A 237 12.17 12.49 1.47
N THR A 238 11.08 13.15 1.12
CA THR A 238 10.76 14.52 1.57
C THR A 238 10.12 14.58 2.96
N HIS A 239 10.03 13.45 3.68
CA HIS A 239 9.52 13.45 5.06
C HIS A 239 10.43 14.25 5.98
N SER A 240 9.86 15.03 6.91
CA SER A 240 10.63 15.89 7.81
C SER A 240 11.56 15.12 8.75
N HIS A 241 11.22 13.87 9.09
CA HIS A 241 12.10 13.01 9.89
C HIS A 241 13.36 12.53 9.13
N THR A 242 13.31 12.56 7.79
CA THR A 242 14.48 12.17 6.98
C THR A 242 15.48 13.32 6.90
N ALA A 243 15.03 14.48 6.51
CA ALA A 243 15.83 15.70 6.46
C ALA A 243 14.94 16.93 6.31
N ASP A 244 15.44 18.07 6.79
CA ASP A 244 14.87 19.37 6.50
C ASP A 244 15.99 20.38 6.30
N CYS A 245 16.24 20.75 5.05
CA CYS A 245 17.25 21.74 4.64
C CYS A 245 16.62 22.80 3.74
N ARG A 246 15.34 23.11 3.93
CA ARG A 246 14.59 24.01 3.03
C ARG A 246 15.12 25.42 3.06
N THR A 247 15.32 25.95 4.24
CA THR A 247 15.83 27.33 4.44
C THR A 247 17.24 27.49 3.92
N GLU A 248 18.11 26.51 4.16
CA GLU A 248 19.48 26.47 3.67
C GLU A 248 19.54 26.43 2.13
N LEU A 249 18.71 25.61 1.53
CA LEU A 249 18.64 25.50 0.07
C LEU A 249 18.14 26.81 -0.57
N PHE A 250 17.05 27.39 -0.04
CA PHE A 250 16.57 28.68 -0.51
C PHE A 250 17.61 29.79 -0.32
N CYS A 251 18.25 29.86 0.84
CA CYS A 251 19.28 30.82 1.14
C CYS A 251 20.46 30.70 0.18
N THR A 252 20.94 29.47 -0.05
CA THR A 252 22.06 29.22 -0.99
C THR A 252 21.74 29.67 -2.41
N HIS A 253 20.58 29.31 -2.93
CA HIS A 253 20.19 29.71 -4.30
C HIS A 253 19.91 31.19 -4.40
N ALA A 254 19.28 31.81 -3.40
CA ALA A 254 19.09 33.27 -3.36
C ALA A 254 20.43 34.02 -3.38
N ALA A 255 21.39 33.57 -2.57
CA ALA A 255 22.74 34.15 -2.57
C ALA A 255 23.44 34.03 -3.94
N LEU A 256 23.33 32.87 -4.59
CA LEU A 256 23.85 32.67 -5.95
C LEU A 256 23.16 33.56 -7.00
N CYS A 257 21.91 33.94 -6.79
CA CYS A 257 21.16 34.89 -7.60
C CYS A 257 21.44 36.36 -7.23
N GLY A 258 22.31 36.62 -6.26
CA GLY A 258 22.73 37.99 -5.88
C GLY A 258 21.85 38.59 -4.76
N ALA A 259 21.12 37.80 -4.00
CA ALA A 259 20.35 38.32 -2.85
C ALA A 259 21.28 38.94 -1.80
N SER A 260 20.79 39.99 -1.13
CA SER A 260 21.55 40.66 -0.08
C SER A 260 21.70 39.74 1.17
N ARG A 261 22.67 40.12 2.03
CA ARG A 261 22.88 39.40 3.31
C ARG A 261 21.65 39.42 4.19
N GLU A 262 20.89 40.49 4.19
CA GLU A 262 19.66 40.69 4.96
C GLU A 262 18.58 39.70 4.46
N VAL A 263 18.41 39.57 3.15
CA VAL A 263 17.48 38.58 2.56
C VAL A 263 17.91 37.18 2.90
N CYS A 264 19.18 36.83 2.74
CA CYS A 264 19.70 35.50 3.13
C CYS A 264 19.47 35.20 4.61
N ALA A 265 19.67 36.18 5.50
CA ALA A 265 19.41 36.02 6.93
C ALA A 265 17.90 35.83 7.22
N ALA A 266 17.02 36.53 6.52
CA ALA A 266 15.58 36.36 6.63
C ALA A 266 15.14 34.97 6.18
N LEU A 267 15.67 34.44 5.06
CA LEU A 267 15.41 33.09 4.57
C LEU A 267 15.83 32.03 5.59
N MET A 268 17.02 32.15 6.18
CA MET A 268 17.52 31.20 7.18
C MET A 268 16.68 31.19 8.47
N ASN A 269 16.11 32.32 8.86
CA ASN A 269 15.29 32.44 10.06
C ASN A 269 13.79 32.18 9.85
N ALA A 270 13.37 31.86 8.61
CA ALA A 270 11.97 31.62 8.29
C ALA A 270 11.49 30.28 8.91
N ALA A 271 10.47 30.36 9.76
CA ALA A 271 9.93 29.17 10.40
C ALA A 271 9.20 28.20 9.44
N THR A 272 8.68 28.71 8.32
CA THR A 272 7.97 27.91 7.32
C THR A 272 8.26 28.42 5.91
N THR A 273 8.15 27.53 4.91
CA THR A 273 8.24 27.93 3.50
C THR A 273 7.14 28.93 3.09
N CYS A 274 5.98 28.93 3.75
CA CYS A 274 4.92 29.90 3.46
C CYS A 274 5.34 31.34 3.78
N LEU A 275 6.12 31.54 4.83
CA LEU A 275 6.63 32.87 5.19
C LEU A 275 7.61 33.42 4.13
N LEU A 276 8.23 32.55 3.34
CA LEU A 276 9.14 32.98 2.26
C LEU A 276 8.40 33.67 1.10
N TYR A 277 7.09 33.40 0.93
CA TYR A 277 6.29 34.02 -0.13
C TYR A 277 5.54 35.28 0.32
N THR A 278 5.38 35.45 1.63
CA THR A 278 4.55 36.52 2.20
C THR A 278 5.40 37.64 2.84
N SER A 279 6.71 37.46 2.92
CA SER A 279 7.60 38.52 3.38
C SER A 279 7.90 39.49 2.23
N ASP A 280 7.93 40.81 2.51
CA ASP A 280 8.34 41.87 1.57
C ASP A 280 9.78 41.70 1.04
N ALA A 281 10.41 40.57 1.38
CA ALA A 281 11.75 40.18 0.94
C ALA A 281 11.75 39.24 -0.27
N ALA A 282 10.58 38.93 -0.86
CA ALA A 282 10.46 38.08 -2.03
C ALA A 282 10.53 38.90 -3.32
#